data_d005bb305cbabcddea6735684d6d9fd8
#
_entry.id   d005bb305cbabcddea6735684d6d9fd8
#
_cell.length_a   1.000
_cell.length_b   1.000
_cell.length_c   1.000
_cell.angle_alpha   90.00
_cell.angle_beta   90.00
_cell.angle_gamma   90.00
#
_symmetry.space_group_name_H-M   'P 1'
#
loop_
_entity.id
_entity.type
_entity.pdbx_description
1 polymer ?
#
loop_
_entity_poly.entity_id
_entity_poly.type
_entity_poly.pdbx_seq_one_letter_code
_entity_poly.pdbx_strand_id
1 'polypeptide(L)'
;MKRALALGLALAACVLADSLAAEPVLVDRAVVRFEAPETGGPRHPRFVFERELSFESRIEALADPDRATVGDAPYLDRHVTAALDRHIAETILGALRIEPEPKPSELEQQSQLARRMESDRVGGPDALAAALEAEGLSEREFGRLLLQKARASLYLDRMVTPMLEPSEAELRSLHKSTNTPFRGAPFDTIRPALLRWYVSRRLNAAVASFLENARSRIDVTVLQR
;
A
#
# COMPACT_ATOMS: atom_id res chain seq x y z
N MET A 1 -43.05 69.04 -13.62
CA MET A 1 -41.71 68.54 -13.51
C MET A 1 -41.63 67.51 -12.38
N LYS A 2 -41.95 66.22 -12.59
CA LYS A 2 -41.79 65.12 -11.64
C LYS A 2 -42.15 63.82 -12.39
N ARG A 3 -41.28 63.27 -13.26
CA ARG A 3 -41.35 61.91 -13.80
C ARG A 3 -40.03 61.59 -14.51
N ALA A 4 -38.98 61.29 -13.76
CA ALA A 4 -37.77 60.66 -14.33
C ALA A 4 -36.84 60.20 -13.18
N LEU A 5 -37.25 59.21 -12.38
CA LEU A 5 -36.33 58.59 -11.37
C LEU A 5 -36.91 57.25 -10.92
N ALA A 6 -37.20 56.35 -11.85
CA ALA A 6 -37.63 54.99 -11.52
C ALA A 6 -37.24 53.94 -12.56
N LEU A 7 -36.11 54.12 -13.25
CA LEU A 7 -35.69 53.15 -14.26
C LEU A 7 -34.21 52.69 -14.11
N GLY A 8 -33.61 52.92 -12.94
CA GLY A 8 -32.18 52.63 -12.72
C GLY A 8 -31.86 51.51 -11.73
N LEU A 9 -32.83 50.81 -11.17
CA LEU A 9 -32.60 49.84 -10.09
C LEU A 9 -32.94 48.37 -10.43
N ALA A 10 -33.27 48.05 -11.67
CA ALA A 10 -33.69 46.67 -12.07
C ALA A 10 -32.64 45.93 -12.87
N LEU A 11 -31.44 46.48 -13.13
CA LEU A 11 -30.40 45.80 -13.93
C LEU A 11 -29.17 45.30 -13.17
N ALA A 12 -29.13 45.47 -11.83
CA ALA A 12 -27.98 45.07 -11.02
C ALA A 12 -28.15 43.72 -10.28
N ALA A 13 -29.30 43.02 -10.48
CA ALA A 13 -29.58 41.77 -9.74
C ALA A 13 -29.36 40.47 -10.54
N CYS A 14 -28.87 40.54 -11.79
CA CYS A 14 -28.72 39.36 -12.66
C CYS A 14 -27.26 38.90 -12.90
N VAL A 15 -26.26 39.37 -12.16
CA VAL A 15 -24.84 39.02 -12.43
C VAL A 15 -24.19 38.26 -11.26
N LEU A 16 -24.94 37.84 -10.24
CA LEU A 16 -24.38 37.02 -9.14
C LEU A 16 -25.01 35.61 -9.07
N ALA A 17 -25.48 35.08 -10.19
CA ALA A 17 -25.62 33.64 -10.36
C ALA A 17 -24.33 33.10 -10.95
N ASP A 18 -23.20 33.42 -10.29
CA ASP A 18 -21.97 32.66 -10.51
C ASP A 18 -22.28 31.23 -10.07
N SER A 19 -22.41 30.40 -11.06
CA SER A 19 -22.50 28.97 -11.01
C SER A 19 -21.56 28.45 -9.90
N LEU A 20 -22.17 27.99 -8.82
CA LEU A 20 -21.64 26.89 -8.05
C LEU A 20 -21.64 25.68 -9.03
N ALA A 21 -20.73 25.71 -10.01
CA ALA A 21 -20.33 24.51 -10.72
C ALA A 21 -19.81 23.61 -9.63
N ALA A 22 -20.63 22.66 -9.19
CA ALA A 22 -20.17 21.60 -8.32
C ALA A 22 -18.93 21.02 -9.02
N GLU A 23 -17.76 21.12 -8.37
CA GLU A 23 -16.58 20.47 -8.88
C GLU A 23 -16.97 19.03 -9.21
N PRO A 24 -16.62 18.53 -10.41
CA PRO A 24 -16.96 17.18 -10.80
C PRO A 24 -16.39 16.25 -9.73
N VAL A 25 -17.27 15.64 -8.96
CA VAL A 25 -16.86 14.60 -7.99
C VAL A 25 -16.29 13.48 -8.83
N LEU A 26 -14.98 13.32 -8.76
CA LEU A 26 -14.28 12.23 -9.43
C LEU A 26 -14.75 10.92 -8.75
N VAL A 27 -15.68 10.22 -9.40
CA VAL A 27 -16.19 8.94 -8.90
C VAL A 27 -15.18 7.87 -9.26
N ASP A 28 -14.51 7.30 -8.26
CA ASP A 28 -13.61 6.16 -8.44
C ASP A 28 -14.44 4.88 -8.57
N ARG A 29 -14.02 3.99 -9.46
CA ARG A 29 -14.73 2.76 -9.74
C ARG A 29 -14.12 1.59 -8.99
N ALA A 30 -14.95 0.78 -8.32
CA ALA A 30 -14.51 -0.51 -7.81
C ALA A 30 -14.24 -1.47 -8.97
N VAL A 31 -13.03 -2.02 -9.03
CA VAL A 31 -12.58 -2.94 -10.09
C VAL A 31 -12.43 -4.37 -9.60
N VAL A 32 -12.21 -4.55 -8.30
CA VAL A 32 -12.15 -5.87 -7.66
C VAL A 32 -12.99 -5.84 -6.40
N ARG A 33 -13.74 -6.91 -6.18
CA ARG A 33 -14.39 -7.25 -4.92
C ARG A 33 -13.74 -8.51 -4.37
N PHE A 34 -13.41 -8.52 -3.10
CA PHE A 34 -12.92 -9.74 -2.46
C PHE A 34 -13.51 -9.94 -1.06
N GLU A 35 -13.54 -11.18 -0.65
CA GLU A 35 -14.05 -11.62 0.64
C GLU A 35 -13.01 -12.51 1.30
N ALA A 36 -12.66 -12.20 2.54
CA ALA A 36 -11.73 -12.99 3.33
C ALA A 36 -12.28 -13.16 4.75
N PRO A 37 -12.13 -14.32 5.37
CA PRO A 37 -12.60 -14.56 6.74
C PRO A 37 -12.04 -13.52 7.73
N GLU A 38 -10.80 -13.13 7.56
CA GLU A 38 -10.08 -12.18 8.41
C GLU A 38 -10.66 -10.77 8.35
N THR A 39 -11.34 -10.42 7.25
CA THR A 39 -12.00 -9.10 7.07
C THR A 39 -13.49 -9.12 7.36
N GLY A 40 -14.01 -10.25 7.87
CA GLY A 40 -15.44 -10.43 8.21
C GLY A 40 -16.24 -11.29 7.21
N GLY A 41 -15.57 -11.86 6.22
CA GLY A 41 -16.17 -12.79 5.25
C GLY A 41 -17.23 -12.15 4.34
N PRO A 42 -18.20 -12.95 3.83
CA PRO A 42 -19.16 -12.53 2.82
C PRO A 42 -20.07 -11.34 3.23
N ARG A 43 -20.23 -11.12 4.54
CA ARG A 43 -21.02 -10.00 5.06
C ARG A 43 -20.30 -8.66 5.02
N HIS A 44 -18.98 -8.68 4.84
CA HIS A 44 -18.12 -7.50 4.83
C HIS A 44 -17.13 -7.55 3.66
N PRO A 45 -17.64 -7.56 2.41
CA PRO A 45 -16.77 -7.59 1.24
C PRO A 45 -15.89 -6.34 1.20
N ARG A 46 -14.69 -6.51 0.68
CA ARG A 46 -13.76 -5.41 0.42
C ARG A 46 -13.72 -5.11 -1.05
N PHE A 47 -13.45 -3.84 -1.37
CA PHE A 47 -13.35 -3.36 -2.74
C PHE A 47 -11.99 -2.73 -2.96
N VAL A 48 -11.41 -3.00 -4.12
CA VAL A 48 -10.24 -2.30 -4.62
C VAL A 48 -10.71 -1.34 -5.71
N PHE A 49 -10.30 -0.11 -5.61
CA PHE A 49 -10.69 0.93 -6.54
C PHE A 49 -9.66 1.09 -7.66
N GLU A 50 -10.12 1.54 -8.81
CA GLU A 50 -9.30 1.62 -10.04
C GLU A 50 -8.05 2.47 -9.83
N ARG A 51 -8.17 3.66 -9.25
CA ARG A 51 -7.04 4.56 -9.02
C ARG A 51 -6.03 3.98 -8.03
N GLU A 52 -6.50 3.34 -6.97
CA GLU A 52 -5.64 2.68 -5.98
C GLU A 52 -4.83 1.55 -6.65
N LEU A 53 -5.50 0.68 -7.41
CA LEU A 53 -4.84 -0.43 -8.11
C LEU A 53 -3.89 0.05 -9.20
N SER A 54 -4.29 1.07 -9.97
CA SER A 54 -3.45 1.69 -11.00
C SER A 54 -2.19 2.30 -10.40
N PHE A 55 -2.32 3.05 -9.30
CA PHE A 55 -1.18 3.61 -8.58
C PHE A 55 -0.23 2.50 -8.08
N GLU A 56 -0.75 1.50 -7.39
CA GLU A 56 0.08 0.40 -6.89
C GLU A 56 0.75 -0.38 -8.03
N SER A 57 0.06 -0.56 -9.16
CA SER A 57 0.63 -1.19 -10.38
C SER A 57 1.76 -0.35 -10.98
N ARG A 58 1.64 0.98 -10.97
CA ARG A 58 2.69 1.89 -11.39
C ARG A 58 3.90 1.82 -10.46
N ILE A 59 3.70 1.73 -9.15
CA ILE A 59 4.78 1.52 -8.18
C ILE A 59 5.52 0.21 -8.46
N GLU A 60 4.79 -0.88 -8.77
CA GLU A 60 5.41 -2.15 -9.18
C GLU A 60 6.27 -2.00 -10.43
N ALA A 61 5.75 -1.32 -11.45
CA ALA A 61 6.47 -1.11 -12.69
C ALA A 61 7.71 -0.21 -12.52
N LEU A 62 7.63 0.82 -11.66
CA LEU A 62 8.77 1.69 -11.36
C LEU A 62 9.88 0.95 -10.59
N ALA A 63 9.50 -0.02 -9.77
CA ALA A 63 10.42 -0.83 -8.99
C ALA A 63 10.96 -2.05 -9.75
N ASP A 64 10.42 -2.36 -10.93
CA ASP A 64 10.84 -3.51 -11.73
C ASP A 64 12.23 -3.22 -12.37
N PRO A 65 13.25 -4.05 -12.09
CA PRO A 65 14.57 -3.89 -12.72
C PRO A 65 14.52 -4.07 -14.24
N ASP A 66 13.52 -4.80 -14.76
CA ASP A 66 13.32 -5.04 -16.19
C ASP A 66 12.40 -4.00 -16.83
N ARG A 67 12.26 -2.82 -16.23
CA ARG A 67 11.39 -1.73 -16.68
C ARG A 67 11.62 -1.33 -18.15
N ALA A 68 12.83 -1.44 -18.63
CA ALA A 68 13.16 -1.11 -20.05
C ALA A 68 12.37 -1.92 -21.06
N THR A 69 11.78 -3.05 -20.66
CA THR A 69 10.96 -3.94 -21.50
C THR A 69 9.46 -3.60 -21.47
N VAL A 70 9.05 -2.63 -20.63
CA VAL A 70 7.63 -2.25 -20.47
C VAL A 70 7.10 -1.45 -21.67
N GLY A 71 7.98 -0.88 -22.50
CA GLY A 71 7.58 -0.04 -23.62
C GLY A 71 6.88 1.25 -23.18
N ASP A 72 5.90 1.70 -23.99
CA ASP A 72 5.15 2.94 -23.72
C ASP A 72 4.01 2.76 -22.67
N ALA A 73 3.69 1.52 -22.29
CA ALA A 73 2.67 1.25 -21.28
C ALA A 73 3.16 1.66 -19.89
N PRO A 74 2.32 2.30 -19.05
CA PRO A 74 2.71 2.69 -17.69
C PRO A 74 3.01 1.50 -16.80
N TYR A 75 2.36 0.36 -17.02
CA TYR A 75 2.54 -0.92 -16.35
C TYR A 75 1.95 -2.07 -17.18
N LEU A 76 2.36 -3.29 -16.90
CA LEU A 76 1.89 -4.52 -17.56
C LEU A 76 0.97 -5.33 -16.61
N ASP A 77 0.26 -6.32 -17.14
CA ASP A 77 -0.63 -7.21 -16.38
C ASP A 77 0.07 -7.89 -15.20
N ARG A 78 1.37 -8.23 -15.33
CA ARG A 78 2.15 -8.77 -14.22
C ARG A 78 2.27 -7.80 -13.03
N HIS A 79 2.36 -6.48 -13.31
CA HIS A 79 2.42 -5.46 -12.28
C HIS A 79 1.07 -5.27 -11.60
N VAL A 80 -0.03 -5.33 -12.38
CA VAL A 80 -1.40 -5.31 -11.85
C VAL A 80 -1.65 -6.51 -10.92
N THR A 81 -1.24 -7.69 -11.36
CA THR A 81 -1.37 -8.91 -10.55
C THR A 81 -0.56 -8.81 -9.25
N ALA A 82 0.69 -8.37 -9.33
CA ALA A 82 1.55 -8.20 -8.15
C ALA A 82 1.00 -7.14 -7.18
N ALA A 83 0.50 -6.03 -7.71
CA ALA A 83 -0.14 -4.96 -6.93
C ALA A 83 -1.40 -5.46 -6.22
N LEU A 84 -2.28 -6.17 -6.94
CA LEU A 84 -3.51 -6.73 -6.38
C LEU A 84 -3.23 -7.76 -5.28
N ASP A 85 -2.31 -8.68 -5.53
CA ASP A 85 -1.90 -9.69 -4.54
C ASP A 85 -1.39 -9.02 -3.27
N ARG A 86 -0.57 -7.98 -3.40
CA ARG A 86 -0.04 -7.23 -2.26
C ARG A 86 -1.15 -6.45 -1.55
N HIS A 87 -2.01 -5.75 -2.28
CA HIS A 87 -3.13 -5.00 -1.71
C HIS A 87 -4.03 -5.89 -0.84
N ILE A 88 -4.41 -7.06 -1.38
CA ILE A 88 -5.21 -8.05 -0.64
C ILE A 88 -4.46 -8.53 0.61
N ALA A 89 -3.17 -8.84 0.48
CA ALA A 89 -2.33 -9.27 1.60
C ALA A 89 -2.28 -8.23 2.72
N GLU A 90 -1.99 -6.99 2.38
CA GLU A 90 -1.90 -5.87 3.33
C GLU A 90 -3.26 -5.60 3.99
N THR A 91 -4.36 -5.73 3.23
CA THR A 91 -5.72 -5.59 3.78
C THR A 91 -6.02 -6.67 4.80
N ILE A 92 -5.70 -7.92 4.51
CA ILE A 92 -5.93 -9.06 5.41
C ILE A 92 -5.06 -8.93 6.66
N LEU A 93 -3.75 -8.73 6.50
CA LEU A 93 -2.81 -8.58 7.62
C LEU A 93 -3.16 -7.38 8.49
N GLY A 94 -3.55 -6.26 7.87
CA GLY A 94 -3.96 -5.04 8.58
C GLY A 94 -5.29 -5.18 9.33
N ALA A 95 -6.14 -6.17 8.97
CA ALA A 95 -7.38 -6.48 9.67
C ALA A 95 -7.16 -7.38 10.89
N LEU A 96 -6.02 -8.08 10.98
CA LEU A 96 -5.73 -8.96 12.10
C LEU A 96 -5.50 -8.17 13.38
N ARG A 97 -5.84 -8.82 14.51
CA ARG A 97 -5.69 -8.21 15.83
C ARG A 97 -4.21 -8.13 16.22
N ILE A 98 -3.81 -6.95 16.68
CA ILE A 98 -2.46 -6.68 17.18
C ILE A 98 -2.57 -6.48 18.71
N GLU A 99 -1.76 -7.17 19.48
CA GLU A 99 -1.72 -7.03 20.93
C GLU A 99 -0.31 -6.65 21.42
N PRO A 100 -0.20 -5.56 22.19
CA PRO A 100 -1.24 -4.56 22.49
C PRO A 100 -1.65 -3.76 21.26
N GLU A 101 -2.87 -3.21 21.25
CA GLU A 101 -3.35 -2.36 20.13
C GLU A 101 -2.37 -1.19 19.90
N PRO A 102 -1.97 -0.93 18.64
CA PRO A 102 -1.04 0.14 18.33
C PRO A 102 -1.60 1.52 18.70
N LYS A 103 -0.76 2.35 19.29
CA LYS A 103 -1.11 3.75 19.56
C LYS A 103 -1.18 4.53 18.25
N PRO A 104 -2.00 5.61 18.18
CA PRO A 104 -2.05 6.47 17.00
C PRO A 104 -0.68 7.00 16.56
N SER A 105 0.21 7.34 17.51
CA SER A 105 1.57 7.81 17.22
C SER A 105 2.46 6.73 16.59
N GLU A 106 2.26 5.47 16.95
CA GLU A 106 3.00 4.35 16.36
C GLU A 106 2.54 4.09 14.93
N LEU A 107 1.22 4.14 14.69
CA LEU A 107 0.66 4.04 13.35
C LEU A 107 1.14 5.17 12.45
N GLU A 108 1.21 6.40 12.98
CA GLU A 108 1.75 7.55 12.24
C GLU A 108 3.22 7.35 11.88
N GLN A 109 4.06 6.97 12.84
CA GLN A 109 5.47 6.68 12.59
C GLN A 109 5.67 5.58 11.55
N GLN A 110 4.88 4.52 11.63
CA GLN A 110 4.94 3.42 10.69
C GLN A 110 4.43 3.82 9.30
N SER A 111 3.41 4.67 9.22
CA SER A 111 2.93 5.22 7.95
C SER A 111 3.99 6.10 7.28
N GLN A 112 4.71 6.91 8.04
CA GLN A 112 5.82 7.72 7.54
C GLN A 112 6.98 6.83 7.07
N LEU A 113 7.26 5.73 7.78
CA LEU A 113 8.25 4.74 7.33
C LEU A 113 7.82 4.09 6.02
N ALA A 114 6.57 3.65 5.91
CA ALA A 114 6.01 3.09 4.69
C ALA A 114 6.13 4.06 3.51
N ARG A 115 5.83 5.37 3.72
CA ARG A 115 6.01 6.41 2.69
C ARG A 115 7.45 6.50 2.21
N ARG A 116 8.41 6.51 3.14
CA ARG A 116 9.85 6.54 2.78
C ARG A 116 10.23 5.31 1.97
N MET A 117 9.81 4.12 2.40
CA MET A 117 10.10 2.87 1.70
C MET A 117 9.52 2.86 0.27
N GLU A 118 8.28 3.33 0.08
CA GLU A 118 7.70 3.46 -1.27
C GLU A 118 8.47 4.48 -2.12
N SER A 119 8.85 5.62 -1.54
CA SER A 119 9.68 6.63 -2.20
C SER A 119 11.03 6.05 -2.64
N ASP A 120 11.74 5.39 -1.74
CA ASP A 120 13.04 4.78 -2.04
C ASP A 120 12.93 3.70 -3.12
N ARG A 121 11.84 2.93 -3.08
CA ARG A 121 11.56 1.85 -4.03
C ARG A 121 11.39 2.33 -5.47
N VAL A 122 10.83 3.54 -5.66
CA VAL A 122 10.57 4.10 -6.99
C VAL A 122 11.63 5.10 -7.46
N GLY A 123 12.68 5.33 -6.67
CA GLY A 123 13.80 6.22 -7.03
C GLY A 123 13.67 7.64 -6.47
N GLY A 124 12.83 7.86 -5.47
CA GLY A 124 12.77 9.10 -4.71
C GLY A 124 11.40 9.78 -4.63
N PRO A 125 11.30 10.87 -3.85
CA PRO A 125 10.03 11.53 -3.58
C PRO A 125 9.38 12.16 -4.82
N ASP A 126 10.18 12.64 -5.78
CA ASP A 126 9.66 13.25 -7.00
C ASP A 126 8.99 12.19 -7.92
N ALA A 127 9.60 11.01 -8.00
CA ALA A 127 9.02 9.89 -8.75
C ALA A 127 7.72 9.39 -8.10
N LEU A 128 7.66 9.35 -6.77
CA LEU A 128 6.45 9.00 -6.04
C LEU A 128 5.34 10.05 -6.26
N ALA A 129 5.67 11.35 -6.18
CA ALA A 129 4.72 12.43 -6.45
C ALA A 129 4.17 12.37 -7.88
N ALA A 130 5.05 12.16 -8.87
CA ALA A 130 4.64 12.00 -10.26
C ALA A 130 3.72 10.77 -10.46
N ALA A 131 3.95 9.68 -9.73
CA ALA A 131 3.09 8.49 -9.78
C ALA A 131 1.69 8.76 -9.21
N LEU A 132 1.59 9.49 -8.09
CA LEU A 132 0.32 9.92 -7.49
C LEU A 132 -0.48 10.80 -8.46
N GLU A 133 0.18 11.80 -9.04
CA GLU A 133 -0.44 12.73 -10.01
C GLU A 133 -0.93 11.99 -11.25
N ALA A 134 -0.10 11.09 -11.81
CA ALA A 134 -0.42 10.35 -13.03
C ALA A 134 -1.67 9.46 -12.89
N GLU A 135 -1.94 8.93 -11.69
CA GLU A 135 -3.12 8.10 -11.41
C GLU A 135 -4.25 8.88 -10.72
N GLY A 136 -4.07 10.19 -10.52
CA GLY A 136 -5.07 11.06 -9.89
C GLY A 136 -5.37 10.68 -8.45
N LEU A 137 -4.42 10.06 -7.74
CA LEU A 137 -4.58 9.66 -6.34
C LEU A 137 -4.23 10.84 -5.43
N SER A 138 -5.17 11.26 -4.61
CA SER A 138 -4.96 12.35 -3.66
C SER A 138 -4.06 11.92 -2.49
N GLU A 139 -3.39 12.89 -1.85
CA GLU A 139 -2.60 12.66 -0.63
C GLU A 139 -3.42 12.00 0.50
N ARG A 140 -4.71 12.30 0.58
CA ARG A 140 -5.60 11.66 1.57
C ARG A 140 -5.84 10.18 1.26
N GLU A 141 -6.02 9.82 -0.01
CA GLU A 141 -6.19 8.43 -0.45
C GLU A 141 -4.89 7.66 -0.26
N PHE A 142 -3.78 8.24 -0.63
CA PHE A 142 -2.46 7.67 -0.39
C PHE A 142 -2.19 7.45 1.11
N GLY A 143 -2.55 8.43 1.97
CA GLY A 143 -2.47 8.28 3.42
C GLY A 143 -3.24 7.09 3.97
N ARG A 144 -4.41 6.76 3.38
CA ARG A 144 -5.17 5.54 3.76
C ARG A 144 -4.44 4.25 3.38
N LEU A 145 -3.84 4.20 2.20
CA LEU A 145 -3.01 3.05 1.78
C LEU A 145 -1.80 2.88 2.70
N LEU A 146 -1.13 3.99 3.05
CA LEU A 146 0.00 3.96 3.99
C LEU A 146 -0.41 3.48 5.38
N LEU A 147 -1.59 3.87 5.87
CA LEU A 147 -2.10 3.39 7.16
C LEU A 147 -2.39 1.88 7.13
N GLN A 148 -2.93 1.37 6.04
CA GLN A 148 -3.16 -0.06 5.83
C GLN A 148 -1.82 -0.83 5.85
N LYS A 149 -0.82 -0.35 5.10
CA LYS A 149 0.55 -0.91 5.09
C LYS A 149 1.19 -0.84 6.49
N ALA A 150 1.01 0.25 7.20
CA ALA A 150 1.51 0.43 8.57
C ALA A 150 0.92 -0.62 9.54
N ARG A 151 -0.39 -0.86 9.48
CA ARG A 151 -1.02 -1.88 10.32
C ARG A 151 -0.51 -3.29 9.98
N ALA A 152 -0.41 -3.61 8.68
CA ALA A 152 0.12 -4.89 8.23
C ALA A 152 1.56 -5.11 8.72
N SER A 153 2.43 -4.11 8.59
CA SER A 153 3.81 -4.16 9.09
C SER A 153 3.87 -4.35 10.61
N LEU A 154 3.08 -3.58 11.37
CA LEU A 154 3.04 -3.72 12.83
C LEU A 154 2.55 -5.09 13.27
N TYR A 155 1.58 -5.67 12.56
CA TYR A 155 1.16 -7.05 12.82
C TYR A 155 2.32 -8.04 12.63
N LEU A 156 3.02 -7.94 11.51
CA LEU A 156 4.17 -8.81 11.22
C LEU A 156 5.28 -8.62 12.27
N ASP A 157 5.61 -7.40 12.62
CA ASP A 157 6.68 -7.09 13.56
C ASP A 157 6.37 -7.59 14.97
N ARG A 158 5.14 -7.46 15.44
CA ARG A 158 4.77 -7.80 16.83
C ARG A 158 4.32 -9.22 17.01
N MET A 159 3.56 -9.75 16.03
CA MET A 159 2.88 -11.04 16.20
C MET A 159 3.63 -12.18 15.50
N VAL A 160 4.37 -11.90 14.43
CA VAL A 160 5.01 -12.94 13.62
C VAL A 160 6.52 -12.98 13.85
N THR A 161 7.19 -11.83 13.77
CA THR A 161 8.67 -11.75 13.86
C THR A 161 9.25 -12.42 15.11
N PRO A 162 8.69 -12.23 16.33
CA PRO A 162 9.23 -12.90 17.53
C PRO A 162 9.19 -14.43 17.47
N MET A 163 8.23 -15.00 16.74
CA MET A 163 8.13 -16.45 16.55
C MET A 163 9.16 -17.00 15.56
N LEU A 164 9.79 -16.13 14.80
CA LEU A 164 10.76 -16.49 13.77
C LEU A 164 12.21 -16.30 14.23
N GLU A 165 12.42 -15.73 15.41
CA GLU A 165 13.76 -15.50 15.95
C GLU A 165 14.47 -16.83 16.22
N PRO A 166 15.69 -17.01 15.69
CA PRO A 166 16.46 -18.22 15.91
C PRO A 166 17.13 -18.18 17.28
N SER A 167 17.37 -19.36 17.84
CA SER A 167 18.27 -19.50 18.98
C SER A 167 19.72 -19.15 18.61
N GLU A 168 20.53 -18.84 19.59
CA GLU A 168 21.97 -18.59 19.41
C GLU A 168 22.70 -19.79 18.78
N ALA A 169 22.30 -21.01 19.12
CA ALA A 169 22.83 -22.23 18.53
C ALA A 169 22.51 -22.35 17.03
N GLU A 170 21.28 -22.01 16.64
CA GLU A 170 20.87 -21.97 15.23
C GLU A 170 21.64 -20.91 14.45
N LEU A 171 21.84 -19.70 15.01
CA LEU A 171 22.62 -18.65 14.37
C LEU A 171 24.08 -19.09 14.15
N ARG A 172 24.71 -19.75 15.15
CA ARG A 172 26.06 -20.27 15.01
C ARG A 172 26.14 -21.40 13.98
N SER A 173 25.14 -22.26 13.94
CA SER A 173 25.03 -23.31 12.92
C SER A 173 24.88 -22.70 11.52
N LEU A 174 24.02 -21.70 11.37
CA LEU A 174 23.81 -20.98 10.13
C LEU A 174 25.07 -20.28 9.63
N HIS A 175 25.83 -19.63 10.54
CA HIS A 175 27.11 -18.97 10.21
C HIS A 175 28.12 -19.96 9.61
N LYS A 176 28.15 -21.19 10.11
CA LYS A 176 29.01 -22.26 9.60
C LYS A 176 28.55 -22.84 8.27
N SER A 177 27.27 -22.63 7.91
CA SER A 177 26.71 -23.16 6.67
C SER A 177 27.21 -22.41 5.44
N THR A 178 27.14 -23.07 4.29
CA THR A 178 27.55 -22.48 3.01
C THR A 178 26.56 -21.51 2.39
N ASN A 179 25.34 -21.42 2.96
CA ASN A 179 24.18 -20.66 2.41
C ASN A 179 23.98 -19.30 3.05
N THR A 180 25.04 -18.64 3.51
CA THR A 180 24.97 -17.30 4.10
C THR A 180 25.84 -16.31 3.31
N PRO A 181 25.39 -15.06 3.13
CA PRO A 181 26.19 -14.01 2.49
C PRO A 181 27.38 -13.54 3.36
N PHE A 182 27.47 -14.00 4.61
CA PHE A 182 28.44 -13.51 5.62
C PHE A 182 29.65 -14.44 5.81
N ARG A 183 30.06 -15.16 4.78
CA ARG A 183 31.19 -16.09 4.85
C ARG A 183 32.50 -15.37 5.20
N GLY A 184 33.29 -16.01 6.07
CA GLY A 184 34.65 -15.57 6.40
C GLY A 184 34.74 -14.43 7.41
N ALA A 185 33.60 -13.80 7.77
CA ALA A 185 33.60 -12.77 8.81
C ALA A 185 33.44 -13.41 10.21
N PRO A 186 34.06 -12.85 11.26
CA PRO A 186 33.88 -13.33 12.64
C PRO A 186 32.41 -13.25 13.06
N PHE A 187 31.95 -14.31 13.73
CA PHE A 187 30.51 -14.42 14.13
C PHE A 187 30.02 -13.21 14.93
N ASP A 188 30.80 -12.80 15.93
CA ASP A 188 30.39 -11.71 16.84
C ASP A 188 30.23 -10.37 16.11
N THR A 189 31.01 -10.14 15.06
CA THR A 189 30.90 -8.92 14.23
C THR A 189 29.65 -8.92 13.37
N ILE A 190 29.30 -10.08 12.80
CA ILE A 190 28.19 -10.16 11.83
C ILE A 190 26.87 -10.62 12.45
N ARG A 191 26.87 -11.02 13.70
CA ARG A 191 25.70 -11.59 14.40
C ARG A 191 24.44 -10.75 14.22
N PRO A 192 24.42 -9.40 14.41
CA PRO A 192 23.22 -8.61 14.21
C PRO A 192 22.73 -8.59 12.75
N ALA A 193 23.65 -8.59 11.79
CA ALA A 193 23.32 -8.62 10.36
C ALA A 193 22.79 -9.99 9.94
N LEU A 194 23.41 -11.06 10.44
CA LEU A 194 22.99 -12.45 10.20
C LEU A 194 21.60 -12.71 10.77
N LEU A 195 21.32 -12.22 12.00
CA LEU A 195 19.99 -12.32 12.62
C LEU A 195 18.93 -11.64 11.74
N ARG A 196 19.15 -10.37 11.38
CA ARG A 196 18.21 -9.63 10.52
C ARG A 196 17.98 -10.33 9.19
N TRP A 197 19.02 -10.79 8.52
CA TRP A 197 18.92 -11.50 7.25
C TRP A 197 18.12 -12.81 7.40
N TYR A 198 18.36 -13.58 8.44
CA TYR A 198 17.68 -14.82 8.70
C TYR A 198 16.18 -14.61 8.99
N VAL A 199 15.87 -13.68 9.89
CA VAL A 199 14.49 -13.33 10.25
C VAL A 199 13.74 -12.80 9.03
N SER A 200 14.33 -11.88 8.25
CA SER A 200 13.73 -11.35 7.03
C SER A 200 13.42 -12.47 6.02
N ARG A 201 14.35 -13.41 5.83
CA ARG A 201 14.12 -14.54 4.91
C ARG A 201 12.98 -15.45 5.39
N ARG A 202 12.91 -15.74 6.69
CA ARG A 202 11.82 -16.54 7.27
C ARG A 202 10.49 -15.81 7.22
N LEU A 203 10.50 -14.51 7.48
CA LEU A 203 9.29 -13.68 7.40
C LEU A 203 8.73 -13.67 5.98
N ASN A 204 9.56 -13.45 4.98
CA ASN A 204 9.12 -13.50 3.58
C ASN A 204 8.51 -14.87 3.21
N ALA A 205 9.13 -15.95 3.64
CA ALA A 205 8.60 -17.30 3.43
C ALA A 205 7.28 -17.53 4.17
N ALA A 206 7.15 -17.06 5.41
CA ALA A 206 5.95 -17.18 6.21
C ALA A 206 4.79 -16.36 5.61
N VAL A 207 5.05 -15.14 5.16
CA VAL A 207 4.05 -14.29 4.48
C VAL A 207 3.61 -14.92 3.16
N ALA A 208 4.55 -15.41 2.34
CA ALA A 208 4.22 -16.11 1.10
C ALA A 208 3.33 -17.35 1.34
N SER A 209 3.70 -18.18 2.31
CA SER A 209 2.90 -19.36 2.70
C SER A 209 1.53 -18.98 3.26
N PHE A 210 1.45 -17.91 4.07
CA PHE A 210 0.18 -17.39 4.57
C PHE A 210 -0.74 -16.96 3.41
N LEU A 211 -0.21 -16.22 2.44
CA LEU A 211 -0.97 -15.76 1.27
C LEU A 211 -1.41 -16.91 0.37
N GLU A 212 -0.55 -17.89 0.14
CA GLU A 212 -0.89 -19.08 -0.62
C GLU A 212 -2.04 -19.86 0.06
N ASN A 213 -1.97 -20.04 1.37
CA ASN A 213 -3.05 -20.66 2.15
C ASN A 213 -4.31 -19.77 2.20
N ALA A 214 -4.16 -18.46 2.24
CA ALA A 214 -5.28 -17.53 2.22
C ALA A 214 -6.02 -17.55 0.87
N ARG A 215 -5.31 -17.64 -0.26
CA ARG A 215 -5.90 -17.70 -1.61
C ARG A 215 -6.98 -18.76 -1.75
N SER A 216 -6.85 -19.89 -1.10
CA SER A 216 -7.88 -20.96 -1.13
C SER A 216 -9.16 -20.61 -0.36
N ARG A 217 -9.13 -19.54 0.46
CA ARG A 217 -10.24 -19.10 1.32
C ARG A 217 -10.77 -17.71 0.95
N ILE A 218 -10.09 -17.04 0.01
CA ILE A 218 -10.46 -15.72 -0.48
C ILE A 218 -11.26 -15.91 -1.78
N ASP A 219 -12.44 -15.33 -1.82
CA ASP A 219 -13.19 -15.18 -3.07
C ASP A 219 -12.87 -13.83 -3.69
N VAL A 220 -12.29 -13.85 -4.88
CA VAL A 220 -11.91 -12.64 -5.63
C VAL A 220 -12.71 -12.58 -6.91
N THR A 221 -13.49 -11.52 -7.05
CA THR A 221 -14.30 -11.25 -8.23
C THR A 221 -13.80 -9.98 -8.90
N VAL A 222 -13.35 -10.09 -10.15
CA VAL A 222 -13.07 -8.93 -10.99
C VAL A 222 -14.41 -8.37 -11.49
N LEU A 223 -14.67 -7.12 -11.18
CA LEU A 223 -15.90 -6.44 -11.60
C LEU A 223 -15.74 -6.01 -13.05
N GLN A 224 -16.66 -6.47 -13.91
CA GLN A 224 -16.61 -6.16 -15.33
C GLN A 224 -16.81 -4.65 -15.57
N ARG A 225 -16.19 -4.18 -16.67
CA ARG A 225 -16.31 -2.81 -17.18
C ARG A 225 -17.72 -2.51 -17.68
#